data_bd1c9a7482ff92f4ee6171689487e3e9
#
_entry.id   bd1c9a7482ff92f4ee6171689487e3e9
#
_cell.length_a   1.000
_cell.length_b   1.000
_cell.length_c   1.000
_cell.angle_alpha   90.00
_cell.angle_beta   90.00
_cell.angle_gamma   90.00
#
_symmetry.space_group_name_H-M   'P 1'
#
loop_
_entity.id
_entity.type
_entity.pdbx_description
1 polymer ?
#
loop_
_entity_poly.entity_id
_entity_poly.type
_entity_poly.pdbx_seq_one_letter_code
_entity_poly.pdbx_strand_id
1 'polypeptide(L)'
;MKYIKLFENFDRTSIDDICKKYRIYDYTINEDGSIDVDGDVELSDKKLHVLPLKFGKVTGNFYCSSNRLTSLENSPTYVGGSFMVGDNKLVDLEDCPTYIGGAFDCCHNQLTSLNGCPTSINRYFNCGVNKLTNLIGCPSTIGEHFHCFYNNLTSFEGSPTYVGGLFKCDDNKFKTLLGFNTDVKGRFITKSKLDIIYDILKNNIECIPNFYDFHILDNLDDDKPTLNLKRLNRFIELYDLEPLTEELSNEIKKYYIVI
;
A
#
# COMPACT_ATOMS: atom_id res chain seq x y z
N MET A 1 -21.12 39.35 11.86
CA MET A 1 -20.64 39.81 10.57
C MET A 1 -19.19 40.31 10.65
N LYS A 2 -18.26 39.48 11.15
CA LYS A 2 -16.81 39.84 11.25
C LYS A 2 -15.87 38.77 10.68
N TYR A 3 -16.42 37.70 10.11
CA TYR A 3 -15.63 36.57 9.57
C TYR A 3 -15.67 36.44 8.04
N ILE A 4 -16.34 37.35 7.31
CA ILE A 4 -16.47 37.27 5.86
C ILE A 4 -15.39 38.12 5.12
N LYS A 5 -14.55 38.88 5.83
CA LYS A 5 -13.52 39.74 5.21
C LYS A 5 -12.11 39.17 5.15
N LEU A 6 -11.87 37.92 5.56
CA LEU A 6 -10.53 37.32 5.54
C LEU A 6 -10.22 36.53 4.27
N PHE A 7 -11.18 36.36 3.35
CA PHE A 7 -10.99 35.57 2.12
C PHE A 7 -10.93 36.41 0.83
N GLU A 8 -11.02 37.75 0.90
CA GLU A 8 -11.07 38.60 -0.29
C GLU A 8 -9.72 39.14 -0.79
N ASN A 9 -8.59 38.76 -0.18
CA ASN A 9 -7.25 39.11 -0.66
C ASN A 9 -6.35 37.87 -0.72
N PHE A 10 -6.73 36.85 -1.49
CA PHE A 10 -5.72 35.98 -2.04
C PHE A 10 -4.88 36.80 -3.00
N ASP A 11 -3.64 37.11 -2.62
CA ASP A 11 -2.70 37.80 -3.45
C ASP A 11 -2.34 36.91 -4.65
N ARG A 12 -3.06 37.08 -5.76
CA ARG A 12 -2.80 36.35 -7.02
C ARG A 12 -1.34 36.47 -7.42
N THR A 13 -0.72 37.62 -7.19
CA THR A 13 0.70 37.86 -7.46
C THR A 13 1.58 36.86 -6.69
N SER A 14 1.22 36.55 -5.44
CA SER A 14 1.95 35.56 -4.62
C SER A 14 1.78 34.13 -5.16
N ILE A 15 0.60 33.73 -5.64
CA ILE A 15 0.36 32.41 -6.26
C ILE A 15 1.14 32.30 -7.56
N ASP A 16 1.06 33.30 -8.44
CA ASP A 16 1.76 33.33 -9.73
C ASP A 16 3.29 33.25 -9.53
N ASP A 17 3.84 33.96 -8.55
CA ASP A 17 5.26 33.92 -8.21
C ASP A 17 5.70 32.51 -7.71
N ILE A 18 4.85 31.87 -6.90
CA ILE A 18 5.11 30.52 -6.42
C ILE A 18 5.02 29.51 -7.58
N CYS A 19 4.01 29.61 -8.44
CA CYS A 19 3.88 28.79 -9.64
C CYS A 19 5.10 28.94 -10.55
N LYS A 20 5.55 30.15 -10.81
CA LYS A 20 6.75 30.43 -11.58
C LYS A 20 8.01 29.84 -10.93
N LYS A 21 8.16 29.96 -9.62
CA LYS A 21 9.29 29.39 -8.85
C LYS A 21 9.38 27.87 -9.00
N TYR A 22 8.25 27.20 -8.94
CA TYR A 22 8.18 25.72 -9.03
C TYR A 22 7.89 25.23 -10.45
N ARG A 23 7.82 26.13 -11.46
CA ARG A 23 7.56 25.79 -12.86
C ARG A 23 6.23 25.06 -13.05
N ILE A 24 5.22 25.51 -12.33
CA ILE A 24 3.84 25.05 -12.51
C ILE A 24 3.22 25.93 -13.57
N TYR A 25 2.78 25.32 -14.67
CA TYR A 25 2.18 25.99 -15.82
C TYR A 25 0.75 25.47 -16.02
N ASP A 26 0.01 26.11 -16.91
CA ASP A 26 -1.35 25.71 -17.30
C ASP A 26 -2.28 25.48 -16.08
N TYR A 27 -2.35 26.47 -15.20
CA TYR A 27 -3.15 26.44 -13.99
C TYR A 27 -4.27 27.48 -13.99
N THR A 28 -5.32 27.20 -13.22
CA THR A 28 -6.42 28.10 -12.91
C THR A 28 -6.50 28.31 -11.41
N ILE A 29 -6.65 29.56 -10.98
CA ILE A 29 -6.85 29.90 -9.56
C ILE A 29 -8.34 29.87 -9.26
N ASN A 30 -8.74 29.03 -8.31
CA ASN A 30 -10.12 28.87 -7.85
C ASN A 30 -10.50 29.99 -6.85
N GLU A 31 -11.82 30.12 -6.57
CA GLU A 31 -12.32 31.13 -5.62
C GLU A 31 -11.81 30.95 -4.20
N ASP A 32 -11.50 29.71 -3.80
CA ASP A 32 -10.95 29.36 -2.48
C ASP A 32 -9.42 29.48 -2.38
N GLY A 33 -8.78 30.01 -3.44
CA GLY A 33 -7.35 30.18 -3.55
C GLY A 33 -6.58 28.90 -3.85
N SER A 34 -7.24 27.77 -4.06
CA SER A 34 -6.58 26.56 -4.60
C SER A 34 -6.29 26.75 -6.08
N ILE A 35 -5.36 25.94 -6.62
CA ILE A 35 -5.08 25.91 -8.05
C ILE A 35 -5.44 24.57 -8.65
N ASP A 36 -6.10 24.60 -9.80
CA ASP A 36 -6.23 23.45 -10.67
C ASP A 36 -5.13 23.50 -11.73
N VAL A 37 -4.44 22.39 -11.97
CA VAL A 37 -3.32 22.29 -12.91
C VAL A 37 -3.68 21.30 -14.02
N ASP A 38 -3.56 21.76 -15.28
CA ASP A 38 -3.69 20.90 -16.45
C ASP A 38 -2.31 20.39 -16.88
N GLY A 39 -1.91 19.25 -16.34
CA GLY A 39 -0.61 18.64 -16.55
C GLY A 39 0.00 18.13 -15.25
N ASP A 40 1.32 17.95 -15.27
CA ASP A 40 2.10 17.45 -14.14
C ASP A 40 2.53 18.54 -13.18
N VAL A 41 2.63 18.19 -11.89
CA VAL A 41 3.22 19.03 -10.84
C VAL A 41 4.50 18.37 -10.33
N GLU A 42 5.65 19.06 -10.44
CA GLU A 42 6.96 18.55 -10.05
C GLU A 42 7.55 19.32 -8.86
N LEU A 43 7.35 18.76 -7.68
CA LEU A 43 7.81 19.31 -6.40
C LEU A 43 8.82 18.38 -5.68
N SER A 44 9.35 17.37 -6.36
CA SER A 44 10.30 16.45 -5.72
C SER A 44 11.63 17.15 -5.42
N ASP A 45 12.30 16.73 -4.33
CA ASP A 45 13.62 17.21 -3.90
C ASP A 45 13.71 18.74 -3.73
N LYS A 46 12.64 19.36 -3.23
CA LYS A 46 12.60 20.81 -2.96
C LYS A 46 12.81 21.15 -1.48
N LYS A 47 13.05 20.15 -0.60
CA LYS A 47 13.20 20.31 0.85
C LYS A 47 11.97 20.94 1.50
N LEU A 48 10.78 20.70 0.94
CA LEU A 48 9.52 21.24 1.44
C LEU A 48 9.14 20.61 2.77
N HIS A 49 8.68 21.42 3.70
CA HIS A 49 8.08 21.01 4.97
C HIS A 49 6.55 20.97 4.88
N VAL A 50 5.99 21.80 4.00
CA VAL A 50 4.56 21.90 3.66
C VAL A 50 4.44 22.13 2.18
N LEU A 51 3.29 21.81 1.58
CA LEU A 51 3.03 22.14 0.19
C LEU A 51 2.97 23.66 0.00
N PRO A 52 3.58 24.19 -1.08
CA PRO A 52 3.74 25.63 -1.24
C PRO A 52 2.45 26.36 -1.66
N LEU A 53 1.47 25.61 -2.15
CA LEU A 53 0.17 26.06 -2.62
C LEU A 53 -0.90 25.06 -2.21
N LYS A 54 -2.14 25.52 -2.13
CA LYS A 54 -3.31 24.66 -2.05
C LYS A 54 -3.66 24.17 -3.46
N PHE A 55 -3.65 22.85 -3.66
CA PHE A 55 -3.99 22.24 -4.94
C PHE A 55 -5.44 21.74 -4.91
N GLY A 56 -6.19 21.98 -5.97
CA GLY A 56 -7.52 21.45 -6.20
C GLY A 56 -7.46 20.17 -7.02
N LYS A 57 -7.41 20.30 -8.34
CA LYS A 57 -7.31 19.20 -9.30
C LYS A 57 -5.99 19.26 -10.06
N VAL A 58 -5.32 18.10 -10.23
CA VAL A 58 -4.15 17.92 -11.10
C VAL A 58 -4.50 16.85 -12.13
N THR A 59 -4.51 17.19 -13.43
CA THR A 59 -4.91 16.24 -14.48
C THR A 59 -3.81 15.23 -14.80
N GLY A 60 -2.56 15.60 -14.61
CA GLY A 60 -1.37 14.76 -14.79
C GLY A 60 -0.91 14.09 -13.50
N ASN A 61 0.40 13.91 -13.38
CA ASN A 61 1.05 13.34 -12.21
C ASN A 61 1.36 14.42 -11.17
N PHE A 62 1.36 14.02 -9.90
CA PHE A 62 1.81 14.86 -8.80
C PHE A 62 3.04 14.24 -8.14
N TYR A 63 4.20 14.81 -8.37
CA TYR A 63 5.48 14.36 -7.85
C TYR A 63 5.92 15.27 -6.71
N CYS A 64 6.00 14.71 -5.49
CA CYS A 64 6.44 15.42 -4.29
C CYS A 64 7.32 14.54 -3.37
N SER A 65 8.01 13.58 -3.97
CA SER A 65 8.93 12.71 -3.25
C SER A 65 10.19 13.43 -2.78
N SER A 66 10.94 12.81 -1.86
CA SER A 66 12.24 13.32 -1.36
C SER A 66 12.17 14.73 -0.79
N ASN A 67 11.15 14.96 0.04
CA ASN A 67 10.96 16.21 0.77
C ASN A 67 11.00 16.00 2.30
N ARG A 68 10.40 16.87 3.06
CA ARG A 68 10.31 16.82 4.53
C ARG A 68 8.88 17.02 5.02
N LEU A 69 7.89 16.65 4.18
CA LEU A 69 6.48 16.82 4.49
C LEU A 69 6.09 15.95 5.69
N THR A 70 5.36 16.52 6.61
CA THR A 70 4.81 15.82 7.78
C THR A 70 3.31 15.58 7.66
N SER A 71 2.63 16.23 6.71
CA SER A 71 1.22 16.08 6.34
C SER A 71 1.02 16.26 4.85
N LEU A 72 -0.15 15.89 4.36
CA LEU A 72 -0.62 16.13 3.00
C LEU A 72 -1.57 17.34 2.93
N GLU A 73 -1.58 18.21 3.95
CA GLU A 73 -2.35 19.44 3.92
C GLU A 73 -2.08 20.23 2.63
N ASN A 74 -3.12 20.70 2.00
CA ASN A 74 -3.09 21.36 0.68
C ASN A 74 -2.80 20.45 -0.53
N SER A 75 -2.80 19.13 -0.38
CA SER A 75 -2.73 18.19 -1.50
C SER A 75 -3.93 18.32 -2.44
N PRO A 76 -3.77 17.96 -3.73
CA PRO A 76 -4.90 17.91 -4.64
C PRO A 76 -5.94 16.88 -4.18
N THR A 77 -7.21 17.18 -4.37
CA THR A 77 -8.31 16.22 -4.11
C THR A 77 -8.43 15.17 -5.22
N TYR A 78 -7.90 15.47 -6.41
CA TYR A 78 -7.92 14.63 -7.60
C TYR A 78 -6.57 14.67 -8.31
N VAL A 79 -6.02 13.49 -8.62
CA VAL A 79 -4.81 13.31 -9.44
C VAL A 79 -5.14 12.37 -10.60
N GLY A 80 -5.12 12.87 -11.84
CA GLY A 80 -5.43 12.07 -13.04
C GLY A 80 -4.35 11.04 -13.36
N GLY A 81 -3.10 11.33 -13.04
CA GLY A 81 -1.94 10.45 -13.15
C GLY A 81 -1.56 9.79 -11.84
N SER A 82 -0.28 9.69 -11.58
CA SER A 82 0.30 9.07 -10.38
C SER A 82 0.53 10.10 -9.27
N PHE A 83 0.37 9.68 -8.01
CA PHE A 83 0.63 10.47 -6.81
C PHE A 83 1.85 9.91 -6.08
N MET A 84 2.96 10.66 -6.10
CA MET A 84 4.26 10.24 -5.59
C MET A 84 4.69 11.12 -4.43
N VAL A 85 4.58 10.60 -3.19
CA VAL A 85 4.94 11.29 -1.94
C VAL A 85 5.89 10.45 -1.07
N GLY A 86 6.61 9.54 -1.70
CA GLY A 86 7.64 8.74 -1.04
C GLY A 86 8.80 9.57 -0.49
N ASP A 87 9.61 9.01 0.39
CA ASP A 87 10.77 9.69 1.00
C ASP A 87 10.39 11.04 1.65
N ASN A 88 9.41 11.00 2.56
CA ASN A 88 8.97 12.13 3.36
C ASN A 88 8.94 11.78 4.86
N LYS A 89 8.18 12.51 5.66
CA LYS A 89 8.00 12.30 7.09
C LYS A 89 6.51 12.19 7.47
N LEU A 90 5.68 11.74 6.54
CA LEU A 90 4.24 11.60 6.74
C LEU A 90 3.95 10.58 7.84
N VAL A 91 3.03 10.90 8.73
CA VAL A 91 2.61 10.04 9.84
C VAL A 91 1.24 9.38 9.59
N ASP A 92 0.43 9.97 8.73
CA ASP A 92 -0.87 9.53 8.23
C ASP A 92 -1.07 9.96 6.78
N LEU A 93 -2.25 9.67 6.24
CA LEU A 93 -2.66 10.03 4.88
C LEU A 93 -3.92 10.91 4.90
N GLU A 94 -4.12 11.70 5.97
CA GLU A 94 -5.13 12.75 5.97
C GLU A 94 -4.88 13.70 4.80
N ASP A 95 -5.92 14.20 4.15
CA ASP A 95 -5.85 15.03 2.93
C ASP A 95 -5.23 14.34 1.69
N CYS A 96 -5.08 13.00 1.69
CA CYS A 96 -4.73 12.25 0.48
C CYS A 96 -5.80 12.44 -0.61
N PRO A 97 -5.42 12.51 -1.90
CA PRO A 97 -6.38 12.57 -2.99
C PRO A 97 -7.43 11.44 -2.91
N THR A 98 -8.71 11.79 -3.07
CA THR A 98 -9.80 10.79 -3.11
C THR A 98 -9.79 9.97 -4.39
N TYR A 99 -9.13 10.47 -5.45
CA TYR A 99 -8.93 9.77 -6.71
C TYR A 99 -7.49 9.90 -7.20
N ILE A 100 -6.89 8.76 -7.55
CA ILE A 100 -5.57 8.65 -8.17
C ILE A 100 -5.72 7.74 -9.39
N GLY A 101 -5.58 8.31 -10.60
CA GLY A 101 -5.77 7.58 -11.86
C GLY A 101 -4.63 6.63 -12.22
N GLY A 102 -3.43 6.86 -11.66
CA GLY A 102 -2.23 6.08 -11.91
C GLY A 102 -1.79 5.26 -10.70
N ALA A 103 -0.51 5.35 -10.38
CA ALA A 103 0.11 4.70 -9.23
C ALA A 103 0.11 5.61 -8.00
N PHE A 104 0.14 4.99 -6.82
CA PHE A 104 0.33 5.69 -5.55
C PHE A 104 1.60 5.19 -4.86
N ASP A 105 2.53 6.09 -4.59
CA ASP A 105 3.74 5.78 -3.84
C ASP A 105 3.85 6.68 -2.61
N CYS A 106 3.75 6.09 -1.42
CA CYS A 106 3.96 6.70 -0.12
C CYS A 106 5.03 5.94 0.70
N CYS A 107 5.95 5.23 0.01
CA CYS A 107 7.01 4.49 0.69
C CYS A 107 7.99 5.43 1.41
N HIS A 108 8.82 4.85 2.31
CA HIS A 108 9.82 5.61 3.06
C HIS A 108 9.23 6.83 3.78
N ASN A 109 8.20 6.58 4.61
CA ASN A 109 7.55 7.55 5.48
C ASN A 109 7.49 7.02 6.93
N GLN A 110 6.62 7.57 7.75
CA GLN A 110 6.42 7.15 9.13
C GLN A 110 4.97 6.73 9.41
N LEU A 111 4.27 6.27 8.35
CA LEU A 111 2.85 5.93 8.39
C LEU A 111 2.57 4.81 9.40
N THR A 112 1.58 5.01 10.24
CA THR A 112 1.06 4.02 11.19
C THR A 112 -0.30 3.45 10.78
N SER A 113 -0.96 4.08 9.80
CA SER A 113 -2.27 3.71 9.24
C SER A 113 -2.32 4.06 7.75
N LEU A 114 -3.20 3.39 7.02
CA LEU A 114 -3.54 3.68 5.63
C LEU A 114 -4.91 4.38 5.49
N ASN A 115 -5.51 4.80 6.61
CA ASN A 115 -6.75 5.60 6.56
C ASN A 115 -6.50 6.87 5.75
N GLY A 116 -7.43 7.21 4.86
CA GLY A 116 -7.29 8.30 3.90
C GLY A 116 -6.88 7.85 2.50
N CYS A 117 -6.41 6.60 2.30
CA CYS A 117 -6.20 6.07 0.96
C CYS A 117 -7.50 6.07 0.13
N PRO A 118 -7.42 6.27 -1.20
CA PRO A 118 -8.54 6.01 -2.10
C PRO A 118 -8.92 4.51 -2.09
N THR A 119 -10.16 4.20 -2.43
CA THR A 119 -10.69 2.83 -2.40
C THR A 119 -10.07 1.89 -3.43
N SER A 120 -9.49 2.44 -4.50
CA SER A 120 -8.83 1.67 -5.55
C SER A 120 -7.65 2.42 -6.16
N ILE A 121 -6.65 1.69 -6.61
CA ILE A 121 -5.49 2.17 -7.35
C ILE A 121 -5.39 1.38 -8.65
N ASN A 122 -5.39 2.08 -9.79
CA ASN A 122 -5.40 1.43 -11.10
C ASN A 122 -4.07 0.76 -11.47
N ARG A 123 -2.95 1.28 -10.98
CA ARG A 123 -1.62 0.73 -11.22
C ARG A 123 -1.04 0.14 -9.93
N TYR A 124 0.20 0.48 -9.57
CA TYR A 124 0.81 -0.03 -8.34
C TYR A 124 0.51 0.86 -7.13
N PHE A 125 0.45 0.23 -5.97
CA PHE A 125 0.44 0.89 -4.66
C PHE A 125 1.66 0.48 -3.86
N ASN A 126 2.43 1.45 -3.39
CA ASN A 126 3.62 1.22 -2.58
C ASN A 126 3.55 1.97 -1.26
N CYS A 127 3.36 1.24 -0.17
CA CYS A 127 3.43 1.73 1.20
C CYS A 127 4.56 1.04 2.00
N GLY A 128 5.58 0.56 1.30
CA GLY A 128 6.75 -0.08 1.92
C GLY A 128 7.58 0.89 2.77
N VAL A 129 8.37 0.35 3.68
CA VAL A 129 9.26 1.12 4.56
C VAL A 129 8.50 2.19 5.36
N ASN A 130 7.57 1.71 6.19
CA ASN A 130 6.75 2.52 7.08
C ASN A 130 6.66 1.86 8.48
N LYS A 131 5.69 2.26 9.30
CA LYS A 131 5.48 1.74 10.66
C LYS A 131 4.12 1.03 10.81
N LEU A 132 3.54 0.53 9.70
CA LEU A 132 2.23 -0.10 9.67
C LEU A 132 2.22 -1.39 10.50
N THR A 133 1.17 -1.61 11.29
CA THR A 133 0.96 -2.84 12.06
C THR A 133 -0.18 -3.71 11.50
N ASN A 134 -1.03 -3.15 10.67
CA ASN A 134 -2.10 -3.79 9.89
C ASN A 134 -2.30 -3.01 8.58
N LEU A 135 -3.21 -3.48 7.72
CA LEU A 135 -3.50 -2.87 6.42
C LEU A 135 -4.88 -2.21 6.37
N ILE A 136 -5.48 -1.91 7.53
CA ILE A 136 -6.79 -1.22 7.59
C ILE A 136 -6.68 0.13 6.89
N GLY A 137 -7.62 0.43 6.00
CA GLY A 137 -7.61 1.60 5.13
C GLY A 137 -6.88 1.41 3.79
N CYS A 138 -6.29 0.22 3.55
CA CYS A 138 -5.70 -0.10 2.25
C CYS A 138 -6.76 -0.07 1.14
N PRO A 139 -6.42 0.36 -0.10
CA PRO A 139 -7.29 0.21 -1.25
C PRO A 139 -7.76 -1.24 -1.42
N SER A 140 -9.05 -1.45 -1.64
CA SER A 140 -9.60 -2.80 -1.83
C SER A 140 -9.16 -3.46 -3.12
N THR A 141 -8.83 -2.65 -4.15
CA THR A 141 -8.41 -3.12 -5.47
C THR A 141 -7.15 -2.40 -5.91
N ILE A 142 -6.13 -3.17 -6.31
CA ILE A 142 -4.87 -2.67 -6.86
C ILE A 142 -4.65 -3.37 -8.20
N GLY A 143 -4.66 -2.59 -9.30
CA GLY A 143 -4.65 -3.13 -10.66
C GLY A 143 -3.34 -3.80 -11.08
N GLU A 144 -2.21 -3.38 -10.51
CA GLU A 144 -0.89 -3.96 -10.79
C GLU A 144 -0.26 -4.53 -9.52
N HIS A 145 0.77 -3.90 -8.96
CA HIS A 145 1.57 -4.40 -7.85
C HIS A 145 1.21 -3.74 -6.53
N PHE A 146 1.21 -4.53 -5.45
CA PHE A 146 1.09 -4.05 -4.08
C PHE A 146 2.38 -4.31 -3.31
N HIS A 147 2.97 -3.26 -2.77
CA HIS A 147 4.18 -3.32 -1.99
C HIS A 147 3.95 -2.76 -0.58
N CYS A 148 4.05 -3.61 0.44
CA CYS A 148 3.97 -3.25 1.85
C CYS A 148 5.13 -3.83 2.67
N PHE A 149 6.26 -4.09 2.02
CA PHE A 149 7.48 -4.63 2.63
C PHE A 149 8.10 -3.66 3.66
N TYR A 150 8.96 -4.16 4.55
CA TYR A 150 9.61 -3.38 5.62
C TYR A 150 8.61 -2.54 6.43
N ASN A 151 7.65 -3.23 7.07
CA ASN A 151 6.71 -2.67 8.02
C ASN A 151 6.70 -3.51 9.32
N ASN A 152 5.71 -3.31 10.17
CA ASN A 152 5.51 -4.07 11.41
C ASN A 152 4.24 -4.94 11.36
N LEU A 153 3.81 -5.35 10.15
CA LEU A 153 2.57 -6.09 9.95
C LEU A 153 2.63 -7.45 10.64
N THR A 154 1.62 -7.75 11.45
CA THR A 154 1.48 -9.03 12.16
C THR A 154 0.32 -9.88 11.64
N SER A 155 -0.60 -9.26 10.89
CA SER A 155 -1.76 -9.91 10.27
C SER A 155 -2.06 -9.31 8.90
N PHE A 156 -2.88 -10.00 8.12
CA PHE A 156 -3.37 -9.54 6.83
C PHE A 156 -4.71 -8.79 6.93
N GLU A 157 -5.09 -8.38 8.13
CA GLU A 157 -6.30 -7.60 8.34
C GLU A 157 -6.25 -6.29 7.56
N GLY A 158 -7.29 -6.01 6.77
CA GLY A 158 -7.35 -4.85 5.89
C GLY A 158 -6.60 -5.01 4.57
N SER A 159 -6.07 -6.21 4.24
CA SER A 159 -5.49 -6.48 2.92
C SER A 159 -6.46 -6.16 1.79
N PRO A 160 -5.95 -5.76 0.61
CA PRO A 160 -6.79 -5.61 -0.58
C PRO A 160 -7.49 -6.94 -0.89
N THR A 161 -8.67 -6.88 -1.50
CA THR A 161 -9.38 -8.07 -1.99
C THR A 161 -8.83 -8.55 -3.33
N TYR A 162 -8.17 -7.66 -4.09
CA TYR A 162 -7.61 -7.96 -5.40
C TYR A 162 -6.28 -7.24 -5.63
N VAL A 163 -5.28 -7.98 -6.14
CA VAL A 163 -3.99 -7.48 -6.63
C VAL A 163 -3.71 -8.08 -7.99
N GLY A 164 -3.70 -7.26 -9.06
CA GLY A 164 -3.52 -7.71 -10.44
C GLY A 164 -2.13 -8.21 -10.79
N GLY A 165 -1.14 -7.97 -9.93
CA GLY A 165 0.25 -8.38 -10.13
C GLY A 165 0.91 -8.88 -8.86
N LEU A 166 2.13 -8.43 -8.59
CA LEU A 166 2.92 -8.84 -7.43
C LEU A 166 2.34 -8.28 -6.12
N PHE A 167 2.14 -9.14 -5.11
CA PHE A 167 1.94 -8.73 -3.72
C PHE A 167 3.22 -9.00 -2.94
N LYS A 168 3.94 -7.94 -2.62
CA LYS A 168 5.22 -8.00 -1.91
C LYS A 168 5.10 -7.45 -0.50
N CYS A 169 5.25 -8.31 0.51
CA CYS A 169 5.12 -7.98 1.92
C CYS A 169 6.24 -8.57 2.78
N ASP A 170 7.42 -8.76 2.20
CA ASP A 170 8.62 -9.23 2.90
C ASP A 170 9.07 -8.25 4.00
N ASP A 171 9.92 -8.73 4.90
CA ASP A 171 10.44 -7.94 6.02
C ASP A 171 9.32 -7.32 6.89
N ASN A 172 8.34 -8.17 7.25
CA ASN A 172 7.26 -7.91 8.20
C ASN A 172 7.30 -8.95 9.33
N LYS A 173 6.29 -8.95 10.22
CA LYS A 173 6.22 -9.81 11.41
C LYS A 173 5.14 -10.89 11.31
N PHE A 174 4.74 -11.25 10.10
CA PHE A 174 3.74 -12.30 9.87
C PHE A 174 4.22 -13.65 10.40
N LYS A 175 3.35 -14.36 11.10
CA LYS A 175 3.55 -15.75 11.54
C LYS A 175 2.63 -16.73 10.84
N THR A 176 1.49 -16.25 10.34
CA THR A 176 0.44 -17.05 9.69
C THR A 176 -0.15 -16.30 8.52
N LEU A 177 -0.90 -17.00 7.67
CA LEU A 177 -1.73 -16.39 6.61
C LEU A 177 -3.18 -16.12 7.09
N LEU A 178 -3.48 -16.26 8.38
CA LEU A 178 -4.82 -15.96 8.88
C LEU A 178 -5.23 -14.52 8.54
N GLY A 179 -6.46 -14.37 8.03
CA GLY A 179 -6.99 -13.10 7.54
C GLY A 179 -6.59 -12.73 6.11
N PHE A 180 -5.73 -13.55 5.46
CA PHE A 180 -5.41 -13.36 4.05
C PHE A 180 -6.57 -13.87 3.16
N ASN A 181 -7.16 -12.96 2.38
CA ASN A 181 -8.28 -13.25 1.47
C ASN A 181 -8.12 -12.52 0.11
N THR A 182 -6.89 -12.17 -0.23
CA THR A 182 -6.57 -11.42 -1.45
C THR A 182 -6.45 -12.34 -2.66
N ASP A 183 -7.19 -12.06 -3.73
CA ASP A 183 -6.96 -12.66 -5.05
C ASP A 183 -5.73 -12.01 -5.69
N VAL A 184 -4.60 -12.73 -5.71
CA VAL A 184 -3.32 -12.26 -6.26
C VAL A 184 -3.10 -12.91 -7.61
N LYS A 185 -3.11 -12.14 -8.69
CA LYS A 185 -2.89 -12.65 -10.07
C LYS A 185 -1.41 -12.91 -10.40
N GLY A 186 -0.51 -12.29 -9.68
CA GLY A 186 0.92 -12.47 -9.85
C GLY A 186 1.55 -13.30 -8.72
N ARG A 187 2.73 -12.89 -8.28
CA ARG A 187 3.46 -13.56 -7.21
C ARG A 187 3.11 -12.95 -5.85
N PHE A 188 2.98 -13.82 -4.84
CA PHE A 188 2.96 -13.42 -3.43
C PHE A 188 4.33 -13.65 -2.82
N ILE A 189 4.90 -12.67 -2.14
CA ILE A 189 6.26 -12.74 -1.58
C ILE A 189 6.28 -12.19 -0.17
N THR A 190 6.58 -13.06 0.80
CA THR A 190 6.87 -12.70 2.20
C THR A 190 8.36 -12.87 2.53
N LYS A 191 9.13 -13.57 1.70
CA LYS A 191 10.47 -14.09 1.98
C LYS A 191 10.54 -14.91 3.26
N SER A 192 9.49 -15.62 3.57
CA SER A 192 9.39 -16.47 4.75
C SER A 192 8.77 -17.83 4.41
N LYS A 193 8.70 -18.70 5.41
CA LYS A 193 8.00 -19.98 5.31
C LYS A 193 6.53 -19.87 4.87
N LEU A 194 5.91 -18.69 4.98
CA LEU A 194 4.53 -18.48 4.56
C LEU A 194 4.35 -18.54 3.05
N ASP A 195 5.39 -18.28 2.25
CA ASP A 195 5.34 -18.41 0.80
C ASP A 195 4.94 -19.83 0.37
N ILE A 196 5.45 -20.83 1.10
CA ILE A 196 5.14 -22.26 0.85
C ILE A 196 3.68 -22.56 1.18
N ILE A 197 3.18 -22.05 2.32
CA ILE A 197 1.77 -22.25 2.70
C ILE A 197 0.86 -21.57 1.67
N TYR A 198 1.23 -20.38 1.23
CA TYR A 198 0.50 -19.70 0.17
C TYR A 198 0.48 -20.51 -1.13
N ASP A 199 1.62 -21.07 -1.55
CA ASP A 199 1.68 -21.89 -2.77
C ASP A 199 0.81 -23.15 -2.72
N ILE A 200 0.59 -23.71 -1.50
CA ILE A 200 -0.35 -24.81 -1.29
C ILE A 200 -1.81 -24.35 -1.42
N LEU A 201 -2.12 -23.15 -0.93
CA LEU A 201 -3.51 -22.70 -0.73
C LEU A 201 -3.99 -21.64 -1.73
N LYS A 202 -3.12 -21.13 -2.61
CA LYS A 202 -3.39 -19.95 -3.47
C LYS A 202 -4.63 -20.05 -4.37
N ASN A 203 -5.01 -21.27 -4.77
CA ASN A 203 -6.21 -21.52 -5.58
C ASN A 203 -7.47 -21.72 -4.71
N ASN A 204 -7.31 -21.81 -3.39
CA ASN A 204 -8.36 -22.12 -2.42
C ASN A 204 -8.10 -21.35 -1.11
N ILE A 205 -7.94 -20.03 -1.22
CA ILE A 205 -7.58 -19.16 -0.08
C ILE A 205 -8.62 -19.17 1.05
N GLU A 206 -9.87 -19.50 0.73
CA GLU A 206 -10.94 -19.72 1.70
C GLU A 206 -10.67 -20.88 2.67
N CYS A 207 -9.78 -21.79 2.30
CA CYS A 207 -9.35 -22.90 3.16
C CYS A 207 -8.30 -22.49 4.22
N ILE A 208 -7.75 -21.28 4.17
CA ILE A 208 -6.69 -20.83 5.09
C ILE A 208 -7.08 -20.98 6.57
N PRO A 209 -8.27 -20.57 7.03
CA PRO A 209 -8.66 -20.80 8.43
C PRO A 209 -8.64 -22.27 8.80
N ASN A 210 -9.23 -23.13 7.96
CA ASN A 210 -9.29 -24.57 8.19
C ASN A 210 -7.89 -25.22 8.19
N PHE A 211 -6.95 -24.73 7.37
CA PHE A 211 -5.56 -25.20 7.35
C PHE A 211 -4.91 -25.08 8.74
N TYR A 212 -5.12 -23.96 9.42
CA TYR A 212 -4.59 -23.76 10.77
C TYR A 212 -5.36 -24.58 11.83
N ASP A 213 -6.69 -24.73 11.69
CA ASP A 213 -7.52 -25.53 12.59
C ASP A 213 -7.21 -27.01 12.51
N PHE A 214 -6.66 -27.52 11.41
CA PHE A 214 -6.19 -28.89 11.26
C PHE A 214 -4.91 -29.21 12.06
N HIS A 215 -4.33 -28.21 12.72
CA HIS A 215 -3.04 -28.36 13.42
C HIS A 215 -1.97 -29.01 12.53
N ILE A 216 -1.92 -28.58 11.27
CA ILE A 216 -0.91 -29.05 10.29
C ILE A 216 0.46 -28.51 10.68
N LEU A 217 0.49 -27.31 11.27
CA LEU A 217 1.69 -26.65 11.75
C LEU A 217 1.66 -26.52 13.27
N ASP A 218 2.78 -26.87 13.91
CA ASP A 218 3.01 -26.66 15.33
C ASP A 218 4.29 -25.81 15.52
N ASN A 219 4.44 -25.19 16.70
CA ASN A 219 5.62 -24.41 17.08
C ASN A 219 5.95 -23.27 16.10
N LEU A 220 4.93 -22.49 15.70
CA LEU A 220 5.04 -21.42 14.71
C LEU A 220 6.05 -20.31 15.09
N ASP A 221 6.35 -20.17 16.38
CA ASP A 221 7.31 -19.20 16.90
C ASP A 221 8.77 -19.65 16.77
N ASP A 222 9.01 -20.96 16.52
CA ASP A 222 10.35 -21.50 16.33
C ASP A 222 10.95 -21.11 14.97
N ASP A 223 12.28 -21.04 14.89
CA ASP A 223 12.99 -20.79 13.64
C ASP A 223 12.63 -21.81 12.56
N LYS A 224 12.38 -23.05 12.98
CA LYS A 224 11.94 -24.14 12.11
C LYS A 224 10.72 -24.86 12.73
N PRO A 225 9.50 -24.40 12.43
CA PRO A 225 8.28 -25.02 12.96
C PRO A 225 8.09 -26.45 12.44
N THR A 226 7.29 -27.20 13.17
CA THR A 226 6.95 -28.57 12.81
C THR A 226 5.78 -28.61 11.84
N LEU A 227 5.89 -29.39 10.75
CA LEU A 227 4.82 -29.66 9.80
C LEU A 227 4.43 -31.13 9.85
N ASN A 228 3.16 -31.39 10.15
CA ASN A 228 2.61 -32.74 10.14
C ASN A 228 2.16 -33.14 8.72
N LEU A 229 3.00 -33.90 8.03
CA LEU A 229 2.78 -34.30 6.63
C LEU A 229 1.51 -35.16 6.47
N LYS A 230 1.20 -36.02 7.43
CA LYS A 230 0.00 -36.85 7.39
C LYS A 230 -1.28 -36.02 7.45
N ARG A 231 -1.30 -35.00 8.32
CA ARG A 231 -2.42 -34.04 8.43
C ARG A 231 -2.53 -33.16 7.18
N LEU A 232 -1.40 -32.71 6.64
CA LEU A 232 -1.37 -31.96 5.40
C LEU A 232 -1.93 -32.76 4.22
N ASN A 233 -1.51 -33.99 3.99
CA ASN A 233 -2.02 -34.84 2.92
C ASN A 233 -3.52 -35.08 3.08
N ARG A 234 -4.00 -35.37 4.30
CA ARG A 234 -5.44 -35.51 4.56
C ARG A 234 -6.21 -34.23 4.31
N PHE A 235 -5.63 -33.06 4.61
CA PHE A 235 -6.23 -31.78 4.31
C PHE A 235 -6.35 -31.57 2.80
N ILE A 236 -5.27 -31.83 2.04
CA ILE A 236 -5.24 -31.75 0.57
C ILE A 236 -6.34 -32.61 -0.04
N GLU A 237 -6.47 -33.87 0.40
CA GLU A 237 -7.52 -34.80 -0.04
C GLU A 237 -8.93 -34.31 0.30
N LEU A 238 -9.14 -33.81 1.54
CA LEU A 238 -10.46 -33.39 2.02
C LEU A 238 -11.00 -32.13 1.30
N TYR A 239 -10.09 -31.24 0.91
CA TYR A 239 -10.44 -29.98 0.23
C TYR A 239 -10.20 -30.03 -1.28
N ASP A 240 -9.94 -31.21 -1.84
CA ASP A 240 -9.70 -31.43 -3.29
C ASP A 240 -8.63 -30.49 -3.85
N LEU A 241 -7.56 -30.27 -3.08
CA LEU A 241 -6.45 -29.43 -3.47
C LEU A 241 -5.48 -30.20 -4.38
N GLU A 242 -4.69 -29.45 -5.18
CA GLU A 242 -3.62 -30.04 -5.98
C GLU A 242 -2.62 -30.80 -5.10
N PRO A 243 -2.21 -32.01 -5.47
CA PRO A 243 -1.19 -32.77 -4.75
C PRO A 243 0.14 -32.00 -4.67
N LEU A 244 0.89 -32.22 -3.58
CA LEU A 244 2.23 -31.63 -3.44
C LEU A 244 3.15 -32.11 -4.56
N THR A 245 3.73 -31.16 -5.29
CA THR A 245 4.80 -31.44 -6.24
C THR A 245 6.08 -31.85 -5.53
N GLU A 246 7.00 -32.52 -6.22
CA GLU A 246 8.32 -32.86 -5.67
C GLU A 246 9.10 -31.60 -5.27
N GLU A 247 9.03 -30.53 -6.08
CA GLU A 247 9.66 -29.25 -5.81
C GLU A 247 9.14 -28.64 -4.52
N LEU A 248 7.81 -28.56 -4.35
CA LEU A 248 7.17 -28.02 -3.15
C LEU A 248 7.46 -28.87 -1.91
N SER A 249 7.50 -30.20 -2.05
CA SER A 249 7.87 -31.12 -0.98
C SER A 249 9.33 -30.91 -0.51
N ASN A 250 10.23 -30.57 -1.43
CA ASN A 250 11.62 -30.26 -1.10
C ASN A 250 11.75 -28.89 -0.45
N GLU A 251 10.99 -27.89 -0.88
CA GLU A 251 10.93 -26.59 -0.24
C GLU A 251 10.40 -26.66 1.20
N ILE A 252 9.33 -27.45 1.44
CA ILE A 252 8.80 -27.70 2.78
C ILE A 252 9.91 -28.16 3.74
N LYS A 253 10.75 -29.11 3.33
CA LYS A 253 11.83 -29.67 4.17
C LYS A 253 12.91 -28.63 4.52
N LYS A 254 13.07 -27.55 3.76
CA LYS A 254 14.02 -26.48 4.09
C LYS A 254 13.57 -25.65 5.29
N TYR A 255 12.26 -25.42 5.40
CA TYR A 255 11.68 -24.46 6.35
C TYR A 255 10.96 -25.13 7.53
N TYR A 256 10.63 -26.42 7.44
CA TYR A 256 9.87 -27.15 8.45
C TYR A 256 10.57 -28.43 8.91
N ILE A 257 10.35 -28.81 10.18
CA ILE A 257 10.59 -30.14 10.66
C ILE A 257 9.38 -31.01 10.25
N VAL A 258 9.58 -31.97 9.35
CA VAL A 258 8.49 -32.78 8.82
C VAL A 258 8.32 -34.02 9.71
N ILE A 259 7.10 -34.25 10.23
CA ILE A 259 6.72 -35.41 11.06
C ILE A 259 5.52 -36.15 10.48
#